data_58dda56d8931c144a883342c45cefc3f
#
_entry.id   58dda56d8931c144a883342c45cefc3f
#
_cell.length_a   1.000
_cell.length_b   1.000
_cell.length_c   1.000
_cell.angle_alpha   90.00
_cell.angle_beta   90.00
_cell.angle_gamma   90.00
#
_symmetry.space_group_name_H-M   'P 1'
#
loop_
_entity.id
_entity.type
_entity.pdbx_description
1 polymer ?
#
loop_
_entity_poly.entity_id
_entity_poly.type
_entity_poly.pdbx_seq_one_letter_code
_entity_poly.pdbx_strand_id
1 'polypeptide(L)'
;MNGVLTKRIELGYKTSGAGDTYTKVAGLQSIPDIGGAPEQIDITTFDDAMMHYMNGLKDVGSMEFTFLYDKQDNASSNFQTLCGLEDAGTVVSWEVKLPTGTKFHWDGEVSVTLSGAGVNEPLHFTANIGVSTDIQRVYATA
;
A
#
# COMPACT_ATOMS: atom_id res chain seq x y z
N MET A 1 3.70 27.15 -9.54
CA MET A 1 3.73 25.72 -9.16
C MET A 1 2.33 25.15 -9.25
N ASN A 2 2.17 24.05 -9.95
CA ASN A 2 0.90 23.37 -10.06
C ASN A 2 0.94 22.08 -9.22
N GLY A 3 -0.02 21.95 -8.31
CA GLY A 3 -0.17 20.69 -7.57
C GLY A 3 -0.71 19.57 -8.46
N VAL A 4 -0.48 18.34 -8.03
CA VAL A 4 -1.00 17.16 -8.73
C VAL A 4 -2.21 16.65 -7.96
N LEU A 5 -3.33 16.49 -8.68
CA LEU A 5 -4.54 15.94 -8.08
C LEU A 5 -4.39 14.45 -7.85
N THR A 6 -5.05 13.94 -6.82
CA THR A 6 -5.05 12.50 -6.49
C THR A 6 -5.87 11.66 -7.46
N LYS A 7 -6.50 12.28 -8.43
CA LYS A 7 -7.23 11.57 -9.46
C LYS A 7 -6.29 10.67 -10.24
N ARG A 8 -6.70 9.41 -10.47
CA ARG A 8 -5.95 8.39 -11.20
C ARG A 8 -4.80 7.75 -10.42
N ILE A 9 -4.77 7.85 -9.11
CA ILE A 9 -3.90 6.99 -8.33
C ILE A 9 -4.47 5.57 -8.38
N GLU A 10 -3.61 4.60 -8.65
CA GLU A 10 -4.00 3.21 -8.82
C GLU A 10 -3.24 2.31 -7.86
N LEU A 11 -3.94 1.36 -7.26
CA LEU A 11 -3.33 0.27 -6.51
C LEU A 11 -3.44 -1.01 -7.33
N GLY A 12 -2.33 -1.69 -7.54
CA GLY A 12 -2.30 -2.96 -8.23
C GLY A 12 -1.61 -4.03 -7.40
N TYR A 13 -1.87 -5.28 -7.73
CA TYR A 13 -1.24 -6.41 -7.09
C TYR A 13 -0.70 -7.39 -8.12
N LYS A 14 0.26 -8.20 -7.67
CA LYS A 14 0.86 -9.24 -8.51
C LYS A 14 1.11 -10.46 -7.64
N THR A 15 0.53 -11.59 -8.03
CA THR A 15 0.79 -12.86 -7.35
C THR A 15 2.04 -13.52 -7.91
N SER A 16 2.58 -14.50 -7.15
CA SER A 16 3.73 -15.27 -7.60
C SER A 16 3.42 -15.95 -8.94
N GLY A 17 4.32 -15.77 -9.90
CA GLY A 17 4.18 -16.35 -11.23
C GLY A 17 3.43 -15.47 -12.23
N ALA A 18 2.96 -14.30 -11.83
CA ALA A 18 2.26 -13.38 -12.74
C ALA A 18 3.18 -12.54 -13.63
N GLY A 19 4.49 -12.74 -13.53
CA GLY A 19 5.47 -11.95 -14.29
C GLY A 19 5.59 -10.53 -13.77
N ASP A 20 5.72 -9.56 -14.68
CA ASP A 20 5.90 -8.16 -14.31
C ASP A 20 4.62 -7.33 -14.39
N THR A 21 3.47 -7.96 -14.59
CA THR A 21 2.21 -7.27 -14.78
C THR A 21 1.43 -7.21 -13.47
N TYR A 22 1.09 -5.99 -13.04
CA TYR A 22 0.22 -5.77 -11.89
C TYR A 22 -1.23 -5.64 -12.35
N THR A 23 -2.14 -6.24 -11.56
CA THR A 23 -3.57 -6.14 -11.81
C THR A 23 -4.14 -5.02 -10.95
N LYS A 24 -4.77 -4.04 -11.59
CA LYS A 24 -5.36 -2.90 -10.90
C LYS A 24 -6.58 -3.32 -10.07
N VAL A 25 -6.69 -2.79 -8.86
CA VAL A 25 -7.87 -2.94 -8.02
C VAL A 25 -8.72 -1.67 -8.16
N ALA A 26 -9.95 -1.82 -8.62
CA ALA A 26 -10.84 -0.70 -8.85
C ALA A 26 -11.41 -0.15 -7.54
N GLY A 27 -11.92 1.08 -7.58
CA GLY A 27 -12.66 1.67 -6.47
C GLY A 27 -11.82 2.33 -5.38
N LEU A 28 -10.54 2.53 -5.60
CA LEU A 28 -9.66 3.16 -4.61
C LEU A 28 -10.11 4.60 -4.33
N GLN A 29 -10.37 4.91 -3.06
CA GLN A 29 -10.82 6.23 -2.62
C GLN A 29 -9.73 7.02 -1.91
N SER A 30 -8.95 6.36 -1.07
CA SER A 30 -7.89 7.04 -0.32
C SER A 30 -6.68 6.13 -0.14
N ILE A 31 -5.53 6.76 -0.04
CA ILE A 31 -4.27 6.08 0.23
C ILE A 31 -3.69 6.60 1.54
N PRO A 32 -2.90 5.78 2.25
CA PRO A 32 -2.19 6.24 3.45
C PRO A 32 -0.93 7.00 3.07
N ASP A 33 -0.27 7.53 4.08
CA ASP A 33 1.08 8.06 3.91
C ASP A 33 2.03 6.92 3.52
N ILE A 34 2.84 7.15 2.50
CA ILE A 34 3.78 6.15 2.00
C ILE A 34 5.19 6.67 2.21
N GLY A 35 6.00 5.86 2.87
CA GLY A 35 7.35 6.23 3.25
C GLY A 35 7.43 6.52 4.74
N GLY A 36 8.48 7.14 5.16
CA GLY A 36 8.71 7.49 6.55
C GLY A 36 10.19 7.51 6.88
N ALA A 37 10.50 8.08 8.05
CA ALA A 37 11.87 8.12 8.53
C ALA A 37 12.24 6.78 9.15
N PRO A 38 13.45 6.27 8.90
CA PRO A 38 13.92 5.08 9.61
C PRO A 38 14.12 5.40 11.08
N GLU A 39 13.98 4.39 11.92
CA GLU A 39 14.30 4.52 13.33
C GLU A 39 15.79 4.80 13.49
N GLN A 40 16.12 5.73 14.38
CA GLN A 40 17.53 6.05 14.67
C GLN A 40 17.99 5.30 15.90
N ILE A 41 19.13 4.65 15.78
CA ILE A 41 19.73 3.87 16.86
C ILE A 41 20.93 4.67 17.40
N ASP A 42 20.95 4.90 18.72
CA ASP A 42 22.05 5.60 19.38
C ASP A 42 23.27 4.68 19.46
N ILE A 43 24.33 5.05 18.76
CA ILE A 43 25.61 4.33 18.76
C ILE A 43 26.72 5.12 19.44
N THR A 44 26.36 6.12 20.23
CA THR A 44 27.32 6.95 20.97
C THR A 44 28.06 6.10 22.03
N THR A 45 29.39 6.23 22.10
CA THR A 45 30.21 5.56 23.11
C THR A 45 30.80 6.60 24.06
N PHE A 46 31.38 6.14 25.15
CA PHE A 46 32.02 7.04 26.14
C PHE A 46 33.22 7.80 25.56
N ASP A 47 33.79 7.30 24.47
CA ASP A 47 34.92 7.96 23.82
C ASP A 47 34.50 9.06 22.86
N ASP A 48 33.19 9.17 22.57
CA ASP A 48 32.67 10.12 21.63
C ASP A 48 32.43 11.49 22.25
N ALA A 49 32.88 12.55 21.58
CA ALA A 49 32.62 13.92 22.04
C ALA A 49 31.23 14.39 21.65
N MET A 50 30.58 13.72 20.70
CA MET A 50 29.24 14.04 20.18
C MET A 50 28.40 12.76 20.16
N MET A 51 27.08 12.93 20.23
CA MET A 51 26.16 11.80 20.07
C MET A 51 26.15 11.34 18.62
N HIS A 52 26.21 10.04 18.43
CA HIS A 52 26.16 9.40 17.12
C HIS A 52 24.93 8.53 17.00
N TYR A 53 24.30 8.56 15.84
CA TYR A 53 23.12 7.76 15.54
C TYR A 53 23.29 7.06 14.21
N MET A 54 22.75 5.86 14.09
CA MET A 54 22.62 5.17 12.82
C MET A 54 21.15 4.90 12.52
N ASN A 55 20.82 4.85 11.24
CA ASN A 55 19.45 4.54 10.84
C ASN A 55 19.20 3.04 11.00
N GLY A 56 18.15 2.70 11.72
CA GLY A 56 17.66 1.33 11.82
C GLY A 56 16.77 0.97 10.63
N LEU A 57 16.05 -0.13 10.77
CA LEU A 57 15.09 -0.56 9.77
C LEU A 57 13.90 0.40 9.76
N LYS A 58 13.37 0.64 8.57
CA LYS A 58 12.11 1.37 8.44
C LYS A 58 10.98 0.46 8.89
N ASP A 59 10.26 0.88 9.90
CA ASP A 59 9.05 0.20 10.33
C ASP A 59 7.85 0.97 9.82
N VAL A 60 7.33 0.55 8.68
CA VAL A 60 6.13 1.14 8.10
C VAL A 60 4.88 0.44 8.64
N GLY A 61 5.04 -0.76 9.20
CA GLY A 61 3.93 -1.54 9.75
C GLY A 61 2.97 -1.98 8.66
N SER A 62 1.77 -1.46 8.70
CA SER A 62 0.75 -1.73 7.69
C SER A 62 0.22 -0.43 7.11
N MET A 63 -0.26 -0.49 5.88
CA MET A 63 -0.87 0.65 5.20
C MET A 63 -2.34 0.37 4.94
N GLU A 64 -3.19 1.36 5.21
CA GLU A 64 -4.62 1.26 5.01
C GLU A 64 -5.05 1.94 3.73
N PHE A 65 -5.73 1.19 2.87
CA PHE A 65 -6.31 1.71 1.64
C PHE A 65 -7.83 1.59 1.73
N THR A 66 -8.54 2.67 1.43
CA THR A 66 -9.99 2.67 1.46
C THR A 66 -10.55 2.56 0.04
N PHE A 67 -11.51 1.66 -0.12
CA PHE A 67 -12.14 1.38 -1.41
C PHE A 67 -13.64 1.52 -1.33
N LEU A 68 -14.25 1.95 -2.45
CA LEU A 68 -15.67 1.77 -2.67
C LEU A 68 -15.92 0.37 -3.25
N TYR A 69 -16.98 -0.27 -2.79
CA TYR A 69 -17.41 -1.56 -3.33
C TYR A 69 -17.88 -1.33 -4.77
N ASP A 70 -17.23 -1.98 -5.75
CA ASP A 70 -17.46 -1.64 -7.16
C ASP A 70 -18.60 -2.40 -7.82
N LYS A 71 -18.92 -3.61 -7.35
CA LYS A 71 -19.96 -4.45 -7.95
C LYS A 71 -20.74 -5.19 -6.87
N GLN A 72 -22.06 -5.28 -7.07
CA GLN A 72 -22.93 -5.86 -6.06
C GLN A 72 -22.89 -7.40 -6.02
N ASP A 73 -23.02 -8.05 -7.17
CA ASP A 73 -23.26 -9.51 -7.22
C ASP A 73 -22.27 -10.23 -8.12
N ASN A 74 -21.03 -9.75 -8.17
CA ASN A 74 -20.08 -10.31 -9.12
C ASN A 74 -18.85 -10.86 -8.38
N ALA A 75 -18.49 -12.11 -8.70
CA ALA A 75 -17.30 -12.76 -8.14
C ALA A 75 -16.00 -12.03 -8.48
N SER A 76 -16.01 -11.11 -9.44
CA SER A 76 -14.85 -10.30 -9.80
C SER A 76 -14.86 -8.91 -9.16
N SER A 77 -15.69 -8.68 -8.14
CA SER A 77 -15.68 -7.41 -7.42
C SER A 77 -14.32 -7.19 -6.72
N ASN A 78 -13.98 -5.93 -6.51
CA ASN A 78 -12.73 -5.58 -5.82
C ASN A 78 -12.67 -6.19 -4.42
N PHE A 79 -13.79 -6.19 -3.69
CA PHE A 79 -13.87 -6.79 -2.36
C PHE A 79 -13.54 -8.28 -2.37
N GLN A 80 -14.17 -9.03 -3.28
CA GLN A 80 -13.92 -10.47 -3.38
C GLN A 80 -12.51 -10.79 -3.82
N THR A 81 -11.94 -9.98 -4.71
CA THR A 81 -10.56 -10.14 -5.15
C THR A 81 -9.58 -10.02 -3.99
N LEU A 82 -9.74 -8.98 -3.18
CA LEU A 82 -8.87 -8.76 -2.03
C LEU A 82 -9.10 -9.79 -0.92
N CYS A 83 -10.35 -10.18 -0.67
CA CYS A 83 -10.65 -11.23 0.29
C CYS A 83 -10.05 -12.57 -0.14
N GLY A 84 -10.04 -12.88 -1.43
CA GLY A 84 -9.40 -14.07 -1.94
C GLY A 84 -7.89 -14.10 -1.68
N LEU A 85 -7.22 -12.93 -1.81
CA LEU A 85 -5.81 -12.83 -1.48
C LEU A 85 -5.57 -13.01 0.02
N GLU A 86 -6.45 -12.47 0.86
CA GLU A 86 -6.38 -12.66 2.31
C GLU A 86 -6.55 -14.12 2.68
N ASP A 87 -7.54 -14.80 2.10
CA ASP A 87 -7.80 -16.20 2.38
C ASP A 87 -6.66 -17.11 1.93
N ALA A 88 -5.96 -16.75 0.86
CA ALA A 88 -4.80 -17.49 0.39
C ALA A 88 -3.62 -17.37 1.37
N GLY A 89 -3.57 -16.30 2.16
CA GLY A 89 -2.54 -16.12 3.18
C GLY A 89 -1.13 -15.98 2.67
N THR A 90 -0.97 -15.62 1.40
CA THR A 90 0.35 -15.51 0.78
C THR A 90 0.80 -14.05 0.69
N VAL A 91 2.12 -13.85 0.66
CA VAL A 91 2.69 -12.52 0.42
C VAL A 91 2.48 -12.17 -1.04
N VAL A 92 1.95 -10.97 -1.27
CA VAL A 92 1.61 -10.46 -2.59
C VAL A 92 2.45 -9.21 -2.86
N SER A 93 2.87 -9.04 -4.11
CA SER A 93 3.56 -7.81 -4.52
C SER A 93 2.53 -6.73 -4.85
N TRP A 94 2.77 -5.52 -4.34
CA TRP A 94 1.84 -4.40 -4.48
C TRP A 94 2.49 -3.24 -5.20
N GLU A 95 1.67 -2.47 -5.91
CA GLU A 95 2.12 -1.27 -6.62
C GLU A 95 1.11 -0.15 -6.41
N VAL A 96 1.60 1.03 -5.99
CA VAL A 96 0.82 2.27 -6.03
C VAL A 96 1.40 3.12 -7.15
N LYS A 97 0.58 3.42 -8.15
CA LYS A 97 0.98 4.21 -9.30
C LYS A 97 0.38 5.60 -9.20
N LEU A 98 1.23 6.61 -9.23
CA LEU A 98 0.80 8.01 -9.20
C LEU A 98 0.49 8.52 -10.61
N PRO A 99 -0.32 9.58 -10.73
CA PRO A 99 -0.61 10.18 -12.05
C PRO A 99 0.62 10.66 -12.80
N THR A 100 1.70 10.95 -12.07
CA THR A 100 2.97 11.39 -12.66
C THR A 100 3.80 10.24 -13.21
N GLY A 101 3.38 8.98 -12.99
CA GLY A 101 4.10 7.80 -13.42
C GLY A 101 5.04 7.23 -12.37
N THR A 102 5.26 7.91 -11.25
CA THR A 102 6.04 7.37 -10.14
C THR A 102 5.28 6.21 -9.51
N LYS A 103 6.01 5.15 -9.18
CA LYS A 103 5.43 3.93 -8.63
C LYS A 103 6.10 3.58 -7.31
N PHE A 104 5.32 3.00 -6.40
CA PHE A 104 5.82 2.45 -5.15
C PHE A 104 5.55 0.96 -5.14
N HIS A 105 6.57 0.16 -4.89
CA HIS A 105 6.47 -1.30 -4.87
C HIS A 105 6.89 -1.84 -3.51
N TRP A 106 6.14 -2.79 -3.00
CA TRP A 106 6.50 -3.55 -1.80
C TRP A 106 5.78 -4.89 -1.81
N ASP A 107 6.18 -5.78 -0.91
CA ASP A 107 5.53 -7.07 -0.73
C ASP A 107 4.88 -7.12 0.65
N GLY A 108 3.72 -7.74 0.74
CA GLY A 108 3.02 -7.88 2.01
C GLY A 108 1.73 -8.68 1.88
N GLU A 109 1.15 -9.00 3.03
CA GLU A 109 -0.14 -9.68 3.10
C GLU A 109 -1.25 -8.65 3.27
N VAL A 110 -2.43 -8.99 2.74
CA VAL A 110 -3.60 -8.11 2.83
C VAL A 110 -4.60 -8.66 3.86
N SER A 111 -5.23 -7.74 4.57
CA SER A 111 -6.35 -8.03 5.46
C SER A 111 -7.47 -7.04 5.15
N VAL A 112 -8.68 -7.54 4.95
CA VAL A 112 -9.81 -6.73 4.51
C VAL A 112 -10.83 -6.59 5.62
N THR A 113 -11.27 -5.35 5.86
CA THR A 113 -12.30 -5.04 6.85
C THR A 113 -13.42 -4.28 6.17
N LEU A 114 -14.64 -4.80 6.26
CA LEU A 114 -15.81 -4.12 5.73
C LEU A 114 -16.22 -2.99 6.69
N SER A 115 -16.35 -1.78 6.17
CA SER A 115 -16.79 -0.64 6.95
C SER A 115 -18.33 -0.65 7.09
N GLY A 116 -18.84 -0.29 8.27
CA GLY A 116 -20.26 -0.14 8.45
C GLY A 116 -20.81 1.04 7.66
N ALA A 117 -22.04 0.91 7.17
CA ALA A 117 -22.71 1.96 6.41
C ALA A 117 -24.18 2.03 6.82
N GLY A 118 -24.72 3.24 6.81
CA GLY A 118 -26.15 3.46 7.04
C GLY A 118 -26.97 3.28 5.76
N VAL A 119 -28.27 3.46 5.88
CA VAL A 119 -29.18 3.41 4.74
C VAL A 119 -28.82 4.53 3.75
N ASN A 120 -28.79 4.20 2.47
CA ASN A 120 -28.45 5.14 1.38
C ASN A 120 -27.01 5.65 1.39
N GLU A 121 -26.13 5.01 2.12
CA GLU A 121 -24.70 5.33 2.10
C GLU A 121 -23.94 4.36 1.19
N PRO A 122 -22.91 4.83 0.49
CA PRO A 122 -22.07 3.93 -0.29
C PRO A 122 -21.37 2.90 0.60
N LEU A 123 -21.23 1.68 0.10
CA LEU A 123 -20.55 0.62 0.83
C LEU A 123 -19.04 0.75 0.61
N HIS A 124 -18.30 0.77 1.71
CA HIS A 124 -16.84 0.91 1.71
C HIS A 124 -16.19 -0.28 2.39
N PHE A 125 -14.94 -0.51 2.06
CA PHE A 125 -14.11 -1.42 2.84
C PHE A 125 -12.68 -0.90 2.91
N THR A 126 -11.93 -1.39 3.88
CA THR A 126 -10.54 -1.01 4.10
C THR A 126 -9.66 -2.23 3.89
N ALA A 127 -8.63 -2.08 3.08
CA ALA A 127 -7.60 -3.10 2.91
C ALA A 127 -6.36 -2.67 3.69
N ASN A 128 -6.01 -3.44 4.71
CA ASN A 128 -4.77 -3.27 5.46
C ASN A 128 -3.71 -4.13 4.81
N ILE A 129 -2.67 -3.51 4.27
CA ILE A 129 -1.60 -4.23 3.60
C ILE A 129 -0.34 -4.12 4.44
N GLY A 130 0.11 -5.25 4.97
CA GLY A 130 1.37 -5.30 5.70
C GLY A 130 2.55 -5.03 4.79
N VAL A 131 3.62 -4.50 5.35
CA VAL A 131 4.84 -4.20 4.60
C VAL A 131 5.91 -5.18 5.07
N SER A 132 6.21 -6.17 4.23
CA SER A 132 7.20 -7.20 4.53
C SER A 132 8.58 -6.88 3.99
N THR A 133 8.66 -5.98 3.00
CA THR A 133 9.91 -5.56 2.38
C THR A 133 10.00 -4.04 2.38
N ASP A 134 11.18 -3.50 2.09
CA ASP A 134 11.32 -2.06 1.91
C ASP A 134 10.45 -1.58 0.75
N ILE A 135 9.89 -0.38 0.92
CA ILE A 135 9.12 0.24 -0.16
C ILE A 135 10.11 0.83 -1.16
N GLN A 136 10.02 0.38 -2.39
CA GLN A 136 10.86 0.85 -3.48
C GLN A 136 10.13 1.90 -4.30
N ARG A 137 10.81 3.00 -4.59
CA ARG A 137 10.29 4.03 -5.49
C ARG A 137 10.88 3.85 -6.87
N VAL A 138 10.00 3.85 -7.87
CA VAL A 138 10.41 3.79 -9.27
C VAL A 138 9.88 5.05 -9.94
N TYR A 139 10.78 5.87 -10.47
CA TYR A 139 10.39 7.11 -11.12
C TYR A 139 10.03 6.86 -12.58
N ALA A 140 9.11 7.69 -13.09
CA ALA A 140 8.78 7.63 -14.50
C ALA A 140 10.00 7.98 -15.35
N THR A 141 10.21 7.24 -16.42
CA THR A 141 11.20 7.60 -17.42
C THR A 141 10.62 8.65 -18.35
N ALA A 142 11.36 9.72 -18.54
CA ALA A 142 10.91 10.80 -19.45
C ALA A 142 10.92 10.37 -20.91
#